data_be989184a795c74cae55a85f6ff72d66
#
_entry.id   be989184a795c74cae55a85f6ff72d66
#
_cell.length_a   1.000
_cell.length_b   1.000
_cell.length_c   1.000
_cell.angle_alpha   90.00
_cell.angle_beta   90.00
_cell.angle_gamma   90.00
#
_symmetry.space_group_name_H-M   'P 1'
#
loop_
_entity.id
_entity.type
_entity.pdbx_description
1 polymer ?
#
loop_
_entity_poly.entity_id
_entity_poly.type
_entity_poly.pdbx_seq_one_letter_code
_entity_poly.pdbx_strand_id
1 'polypeptide(L)'
;MHGLHLTADLRECPVGRALMTEPGALRERCLAAVCGAGLHPVGELFHRFAPAPGAEPGAPVGITGVVLLAESHLAVHTWPEIAAVTLDVYVCNLGTDNSHRAQALLESLIDAFAPGDVERHTLTRGEKVAP
;
A
#
# COMPACT_ATOMS: atom_id res chain seq x y z
N MET A 1 -4.71 -19.05 13.55
CA MET A 1 -5.15 -18.03 12.57
C MET A 1 -4.43 -18.23 11.25
N HIS A 2 -5.04 -17.80 10.18
CA HIS A 2 -4.46 -17.86 8.84
C HIS A 2 -4.43 -16.44 8.27
N GLY A 3 -3.31 -16.05 7.73
CA GLY A 3 -3.16 -14.75 7.11
C GLY A 3 -2.40 -14.84 5.80
N LEU A 4 -2.69 -13.91 4.89
CA LEU A 4 -1.96 -13.73 3.66
C LEU A 4 -1.36 -12.33 3.65
N HIS A 5 -0.07 -12.25 3.43
CA HIS A 5 0.65 -10.98 3.34
C HIS A 5 1.23 -10.85 1.93
N LEU A 6 0.73 -9.88 1.19
CA LEU A 6 1.20 -9.55 -0.15
C LEU A 6 2.01 -8.27 -0.07
N THR A 7 3.17 -8.25 -0.70
CA THR A 7 3.98 -7.04 -0.82
C THR A 7 4.30 -6.75 -2.27
N ALA A 8 4.49 -5.49 -2.59
CA ALA A 8 4.96 -5.07 -3.90
C ALA A 8 5.92 -3.89 -3.73
N ASP A 9 7.07 -4.01 -4.36
CA ASP A 9 8.03 -2.92 -4.49
C ASP A 9 7.91 -2.40 -5.91
N LEU A 10 7.52 -1.13 -6.04
CA LEU A 10 7.29 -0.49 -7.33
C LEU A 10 8.45 0.46 -7.62
N ARG A 11 8.97 0.41 -8.83
CA ARG A 11 10.03 1.29 -9.30
C ARG A 11 9.61 1.95 -10.60
N GLU A 12 10.28 3.03 -10.94
CA GLU A 12 9.98 3.78 -12.17
C GLU A 12 8.52 4.26 -12.21
N CYS A 13 8.01 4.71 -11.06
CA CYS A 13 6.67 5.28 -10.98
C CYS A 13 6.68 6.72 -11.52
N PRO A 14 5.66 7.14 -12.29
CA PRO A 14 5.54 8.54 -12.71
C PRO A 14 5.43 9.47 -11.50
N VAL A 15 6.42 10.34 -11.31
CA VAL A 15 6.54 11.16 -10.08
C VAL A 15 5.72 12.43 -10.08
N GLY A 16 5.25 12.88 -11.24
CA GLY A 16 4.43 14.09 -11.35
C GLY A 16 2.98 13.92 -10.94
N ARG A 17 2.59 12.75 -10.49
CA ARG A 17 1.21 12.46 -10.09
C ARG A 17 0.98 12.83 -8.63
N ALA A 18 -0.24 13.29 -8.33
CA ALA A 18 -0.64 13.63 -6.98
C ALA A 18 -0.53 12.45 -6.00
N LEU A 19 -0.69 11.22 -6.48
CA LEU A 19 -0.54 10.02 -5.65
C LEU A 19 0.82 9.91 -4.98
N MET A 20 1.87 10.47 -5.57
CA MET A 20 3.22 10.38 -5.05
C MET A 20 3.51 11.42 -3.96
N THR A 21 2.80 12.55 -3.95
CA THR A 21 3.16 13.71 -3.13
C THR A 21 2.02 14.31 -2.31
N GLU A 22 0.76 13.98 -2.63
CA GLU A 22 -0.39 14.57 -1.97
C GLU A 22 -1.11 13.55 -1.08
N PRO A 23 -1.00 13.65 0.25
CA PRO A 23 -1.61 12.69 1.17
C PRO A 23 -3.11 12.51 0.96
N GLY A 24 -3.84 13.59 0.69
CA GLY A 24 -5.28 13.52 0.44
C GLY A 24 -5.64 12.71 -0.80
N ALA A 25 -4.90 12.90 -1.89
CA ALA A 25 -5.12 12.15 -3.13
C ALA A 25 -4.81 10.67 -2.94
N LEU A 26 -3.71 10.34 -2.25
CA LEU A 26 -3.34 8.96 -1.97
C LEU A 26 -4.37 8.30 -1.04
N ARG A 27 -4.81 9.01 0.00
CA ARG A 27 -5.85 8.54 0.92
C ARG A 27 -7.12 8.16 0.16
N GLU A 28 -7.63 9.07 -0.67
CA GLU A 28 -8.85 8.82 -1.45
C GLU A 28 -8.70 7.60 -2.36
N ARG A 29 -7.57 7.48 -3.02
CA ARG A 29 -7.33 6.35 -3.92
C ARG A 29 -7.23 5.02 -3.17
N CYS A 30 -6.56 5.02 -2.01
CA CYS A 30 -6.45 3.82 -1.17
C CYS A 30 -7.81 3.39 -0.63
N LEU A 31 -8.62 4.33 -0.13
CA LEU A 31 -9.96 4.01 0.36
C LEU A 31 -10.86 3.48 -0.75
N ALA A 32 -10.80 4.07 -1.94
CA ALA A 32 -11.55 3.57 -3.10
C ALA A 32 -11.13 2.16 -3.48
N ALA A 33 -9.83 1.87 -3.45
CA ALA A 33 -9.30 0.54 -3.76
C ALA A 33 -9.74 -0.49 -2.72
N VAL A 34 -9.69 -0.14 -1.43
CA VAL A 34 -10.15 -1.00 -0.33
C VAL A 34 -11.63 -1.36 -0.51
N CYS A 35 -12.47 -0.35 -0.72
CA CYS A 35 -13.92 -0.58 -0.89
C CYS A 35 -14.21 -1.34 -2.18
N GLY A 36 -13.51 -1.02 -3.27
CA GLY A 36 -13.66 -1.73 -4.55
C GLY A 36 -13.26 -3.19 -4.48
N ALA A 37 -12.33 -3.53 -3.59
CA ALA A 37 -11.92 -4.92 -3.36
C ALA A 37 -12.87 -5.69 -2.43
N GLY A 38 -13.90 -5.03 -1.89
CA GLY A 38 -14.84 -5.65 -0.97
C GLY A 38 -14.35 -5.70 0.48
N LEU A 39 -13.37 -4.87 0.83
CA LEU A 39 -12.87 -4.75 2.18
C LEU A 39 -13.45 -3.48 2.84
N HIS A 40 -13.39 -3.41 4.17
CA HIS A 40 -14.00 -2.30 4.92
C HIS A 40 -12.94 -1.59 5.78
N PRO A 41 -12.69 -0.29 5.53
CA PRO A 41 -11.77 0.47 6.36
C PRO A 41 -12.40 0.76 7.73
N VAL A 42 -11.59 0.66 8.78
CA VAL A 42 -12.00 1.02 10.15
C VAL A 42 -11.21 2.21 10.69
N GLY A 43 -10.19 2.66 10.00
CA GLY A 43 -9.41 3.83 10.34
C GLY A 43 -8.30 4.02 9.33
N GLU A 44 -7.75 5.24 9.26
CA GLU A 44 -6.61 5.50 8.37
C GLU A 44 -5.80 6.67 8.89
N LEU A 45 -4.53 6.71 8.47
CA LEU A 45 -3.63 7.84 8.71
C LEU A 45 -2.68 7.96 7.54
N PHE A 46 -2.59 9.17 6.96
CA PHE A 46 -1.67 9.48 5.87
C PHE A 46 -0.83 10.67 6.29
N HIS A 47 0.49 10.48 6.28
CA HIS A 47 1.45 11.45 6.78
C HIS A 47 2.45 11.80 5.68
N ARG A 48 2.69 13.09 5.47
CA ARG A 48 3.76 13.55 4.58
C ARG A 48 5.08 13.53 5.33
N PHE A 49 6.13 13.00 4.69
CA PHE A 49 7.46 13.00 5.29
C PHE A 49 7.94 14.45 5.50
N ALA A 50 8.74 14.66 6.54
CA ALA A 50 9.48 15.90 6.68
C ALA A 50 10.58 15.96 5.59
N PRO A 51 10.88 17.15 5.03
CA PRO A 51 11.98 17.26 4.07
C PRO A 51 13.29 16.80 4.70
N ALA A 52 14.12 16.10 3.91
CA ALA A 52 15.44 15.70 4.34
C ALA A 52 16.31 16.92 4.64
N PRO A 53 17.24 16.85 5.63
CA PRO A 53 18.17 17.93 5.87
C PRO A 53 18.95 18.28 4.60
N GLY A 54 18.98 19.56 4.22
CA GLY A 54 19.65 20.04 3.02
C GLY A 54 18.86 19.88 1.73
N ALA A 55 17.61 19.43 1.80
CA ALA A 55 16.75 19.37 0.61
C ALA A 55 16.46 20.77 0.07
N GLU A 56 16.34 20.89 -1.26
CA GLU A 56 15.95 22.13 -1.91
C GLU A 56 14.55 22.56 -1.46
N PRO A 57 14.31 23.88 -1.28
CA PRO A 57 12.96 24.36 -0.98
C PRO A 57 11.97 23.92 -2.06
N GLY A 58 10.84 23.33 -1.65
CA GLY A 58 9.82 22.85 -2.58
C GLY A 58 10.12 21.50 -3.22
N ALA A 59 11.20 20.81 -2.83
CA ALA A 59 11.48 19.47 -3.30
C ALA A 59 10.32 18.54 -2.94
N PRO A 60 9.92 17.61 -3.84
CA PRO A 60 8.83 16.67 -3.55
C PRO A 60 9.16 15.80 -2.33
N VAL A 61 8.17 15.61 -1.48
CA VAL A 61 8.28 14.79 -0.28
C VAL A 61 7.24 13.68 -0.35
N GLY A 62 7.64 12.48 0.04
CA GLY A 62 6.78 11.30 0.01
C GLY A 62 5.83 11.21 1.18
N ILE A 63 5.10 10.11 1.21
CA ILE A 63 3.99 9.86 2.12
C ILE A 63 4.15 8.48 2.75
N THR A 64 3.80 8.38 4.03
CA THR A 64 3.49 7.10 4.68
C THR A 64 2.00 7.06 4.93
N GLY A 65 1.34 5.99 4.50
CA GLY A 65 -0.09 5.81 4.72
C GLY A 65 -0.43 4.43 5.21
N VAL A 66 -1.46 4.35 6.04
CA VAL A 66 -2.00 3.09 6.49
C VAL A 66 -3.53 3.17 6.51
N VAL A 67 -4.16 2.11 6.02
CA VAL A 67 -5.60 1.90 6.16
C VAL A 67 -5.78 0.66 7.03
N LEU A 68 -6.41 0.85 8.18
CA LEU A 68 -6.74 -0.25 9.08
C LEU A 68 -8.03 -0.90 8.63
N LEU A 69 -8.02 -2.21 8.56
CA LEU A 69 -9.18 -3.04 8.25
C LEU A 69 -9.45 -3.92 9.47
N ALA A 70 -10.60 -4.54 9.54
CA ALA A 70 -10.86 -5.49 10.63
C ALA A 70 -9.84 -6.64 10.53
N GLU A 71 -8.96 -6.77 11.51
CA GLU A 71 -7.89 -7.77 11.58
C GLU A 71 -6.92 -7.78 10.39
N SER A 72 -6.87 -6.69 9.63
CA SER A 72 -6.12 -6.60 8.38
C SER A 72 -5.63 -5.17 8.19
N HIS A 73 -4.77 -4.94 7.19
CA HIS A 73 -4.33 -3.58 6.88
C HIS A 73 -3.74 -3.46 5.48
N LEU A 74 -3.72 -2.22 5.01
CA LEU A 74 -2.95 -1.77 3.85
C LEU A 74 -1.94 -0.75 4.35
N ALA A 75 -0.68 -0.89 3.98
CA ALA A 75 0.34 0.13 4.20
C ALA A 75 0.97 0.55 2.87
N VAL A 76 1.25 1.83 2.72
CA VAL A 76 1.83 2.39 1.52
C VAL A 76 2.87 3.44 1.88
N HIS A 77 3.99 3.43 1.16
CA HIS A 77 5.04 4.44 1.28
C HIS A 77 5.43 4.90 -0.11
N THR A 78 5.52 6.22 -0.30
CA THR A 78 5.98 6.78 -1.57
C THR A 78 7.28 7.53 -1.37
N TRP A 79 8.19 7.40 -2.33
CA TRP A 79 9.46 8.13 -2.40
C TRP A 79 9.58 8.75 -3.79
N PRO A 80 9.03 9.97 -3.98
CA PRO A 80 9.10 10.62 -5.31
C PRO A 80 10.52 10.88 -5.77
N GLU A 81 11.48 11.11 -4.86
CA GLU A 81 12.87 11.37 -5.20
C GLU A 81 13.57 10.19 -5.89
N ILE A 82 13.07 8.98 -5.70
CA ILE A 82 13.61 7.77 -6.35
C ILE A 82 12.55 7.02 -7.18
N ALA A 83 11.42 7.67 -7.41
CA ALA A 83 10.30 7.11 -8.19
C ALA A 83 9.83 5.73 -7.68
N ALA A 84 9.84 5.53 -6.36
CA ALA A 84 9.56 4.25 -5.73
C ALA A 84 8.33 4.30 -4.83
N VAL A 85 7.66 3.15 -4.73
CA VAL A 85 6.52 2.93 -3.83
C VAL A 85 6.65 1.53 -3.25
N THR A 86 6.34 1.38 -1.96
CA THR A 86 6.13 0.05 -1.38
C THR A 86 4.69 -0.10 -0.96
N LEU A 87 4.14 -1.29 -1.19
CA LEU A 87 2.78 -1.66 -0.82
C LEU A 87 2.81 -2.92 0.02
N ASP A 88 2.06 -2.92 1.10
CA ASP A 88 1.85 -4.08 1.97
C ASP A 88 0.35 -4.26 2.16
N VAL A 89 -0.14 -5.46 1.84
CA VAL A 89 -1.53 -5.84 2.09
C VAL A 89 -1.51 -7.11 2.93
N TYR A 90 -2.01 -7.01 4.16
CA TYR A 90 -2.18 -8.16 5.03
C TYR A 90 -3.67 -8.38 5.27
N VAL A 91 -4.14 -9.60 5.04
CA VAL A 91 -5.52 -9.98 5.36
C VAL A 91 -5.54 -11.23 6.24
N CYS A 92 -6.50 -11.25 7.16
CA CYS A 92 -6.81 -12.42 7.97
C CYS A 92 -7.85 -13.26 7.23
N ASN A 93 -7.56 -14.55 7.10
CA ASN A 93 -8.46 -15.51 6.44
C ASN A 93 -9.18 -16.42 7.45
N LEU A 94 -9.20 -16.01 8.72
CA LEU A 94 -9.93 -16.77 9.73
C LEU A 94 -11.44 -16.58 9.53
N GLY A 95 -12.13 -17.64 9.22
CA GLY A 95 -13.59 -17.64 9.00
C GLY A 95 -14.04 -17.24 7.60
N THR A 96 -13.24 -16.50 6.86
CA THR A 96 -13.54 -16.05 5.50
C THR A 96 -12.24 -15.95 4.71
N ASP A 97 -12.20 -16.46 3.49
CA ASP A 97 -11.05 -16.34 2.62
C ASP A 97 -11.06 -14.95 1.94
N ASN A 98 -10.12 -14.11 2.32
CA ASN A 98 -9.94 -12.77 1.78
C ASN A 98 -8.81 -12.68 0.74
N SER A 99 -8.26 -13.82 0.29
CA SER A 99 -7.11 -13.83 -0.61
C SER A 99 -7.38 -13.10 -1.93
N HIS A 100 -8.54 -13.32 -2.55
CA HIS A 100 -8.90 -12.62 -3.78
C HIS A 100 -9.08 -11.12 -3.57
N ARG A 101 -9.63 -10.72 -2.42
CA ARG A 101 -9.80 -9.31 -2.06
C ARG A 101 -8.45 -8.64 -1.86
N ALA A 102 -7.51 -9.31 -1.21
CA ALA A 102 -6.16 -8.81 -1.03
C ALA A 102 -5.46 -8.59 -2.37
N GLN A 103 -5.58 -9.56 -3.28
CA GLN A 103 -4.98 -9.45 -4.61
C GLN A 103 -5.62 -8.33 -5.42
N ALA A 104 -6.94 -8.20 -5.39
CA ALA A 104 -7.65 -7.13 -6.08
C ALA A 104 -7.23 -5.75 -5.57
N LEU A 105 -7.08 -5.60 -4.25
CA LEU A 105 -6.60 -4.36 -3.64
C LEU A 105 -5.18 -4.03 -4.12
N LEU A 106 -4.27 -4.99 -4.04
CA LEU A 106 -2.89 -4.79 -4.46
C LEU A 106 -2.80 -4.40 -5.94
N GLU A 107 -3.48 -5.14 -6.82
CA GLU A 107 -3.46 -4.86 -8.26
C GLU A 107 -4.05 -3.49 -8.59
N SER A 108 -5.12 -3.10 -7.92
CA SER A 108 -5.73 -1.78 -8.13
C SER A 108 -4.75 -0.64 -7.83
N LEU A 109 -3.96 -0.80 -6.76
CA LEU A 109 -2.97 0.22 -6.39
C LEU A 109 -1.74 0.19 -7.29
N ILE A 110 -1.26 -0.99 -7.69
CA ILE A 110 -0.17 -1.10 -8.65
C ILE A 110 -0.55 -0.39 -9.95
N ASP A 111 -1.74 -0.65 -10.47
CA ASP A 111 -2.22 0.00 -11.68
C ASP A 111 -2.29 1.53 -11.53
N ALA A 112 -2.73 2.00 -10.36
CA ALA A 112 -2.82 3.44 -10.09
C ALA A 112 -1.46 4.14 -10.13
N PHE A 113 -0.42 3.49 -9.61
CA PHE A 113 0.94 4.04 -9.62
C PHE A 113 1.65 3.88 -10.96
N ALA A 114 1.18 2.99 -11.82
CA ALA A 114 1.72 2.75 -13.18
C ALA A 114 3.25 2.58 -13.20
N PRO A 115 3.82 1.67 -12.39
CA PRO A 115 5.27 1.48 -12.34
C PRO A 115 5.83 0.87 -13.60
N GLY A 116 7.10 1.15 -13.90
CA GLY A 116 7.84 0.48 -14.96
C GLY A 116 8.40 -0.88 -14.53
N ASP A 117 8.54 -1.10 -13.22
CA ASP A 117 9.07 -2.34 -12.65
C ASP A 117 8.35 -2.68 -11.35
N VAL A 118 8.01 -3.96 -11.16
CA VAL A 118 7.29 -4.45 -9.98
C VAL A 118 7.97 -5.72 -9.48
N GLU A 119 8.28 -5.73 -8.19
CA GLU A 119 8.73 -6.94 -7.50
C GLU A 119 7.68 -7.33 -6.46
N ARG A 120 7.16 -8.55 -6.55
CA ARG A 120 6.07 -9.05 -5.71
C ARG A 120 6.56 -10.14 -4.79
N HIS A 121 6.05 -10.16 -3.56
CA HIS A 121 6.29 -11.25 -2.62
C HIS A 121 4.98 -11.65 -1.97
N THR A 122 4.86 -12.94 -1.67
CA THR A 122 3.70 -13.52 -0.99
C THR A 122 4.19 -14.31 0.21
N LEU A 123 3.57 -14.07 1.36
CA LEU A 123 3.91 -14.77 2.60
C LEU A 123 2.63 -15.24 3.27
N THR A 124 2.56 -16.53 3.57
CA THR A 124 1.48 -17.07 4.40
C THR A 124 1.87 -16.90 5.88
N ARG A 125 0.93 -16.40 6.65
CA ARG A 125 1.14 -16.07 8.07
C ARG A 125 0.28 -16.94 8.96
N GLY A 126 0.79 -17.22 10.15
CA GLY A 126 0.01 -17.86 11.20
C GLY A 126 -0.15 -19.37 11.09
N GLU A 127 0.27 -19.99 10.01
CA GLU A 127 0.23 -21.44 9.88
C GLU A 127 1.38 -22.07 10.67
N LYS A 128 1.05 -23.14 11.38
CA LYS A 128 2.04 -23.91 12.07
C LYS A 128 2.27 -25.19 11.27
N VAL A 129 3.49 -25.36 10.79
CA VAL A 129 3.86 -26.60 10.09
C VAL A 129 3.88 -27.74 11.12
N ALA A 130 3.18 -28.82 10.85
CA ALA A 130 3.18 -29.99 11.71
C ALA A 130 4.60 -30.56 11.82
N PRO A 131 5.05 -30.99 13.03
CA PRO A 131 6.37 -31.58 13.18
C PRO A 131 6.52 -32.91 12.43
#